data_b5cc16748d47648d73c91897f0df31ab
#
_entry.id   b5cc16748d47648d73c91897f0df31ab
#
_cell.length_a   1.000
_cell.length_b   1.000
_cell.length_c   1.000
_cell.angle_alpha   90.00
_cell.angle_beta   90.00
_cell.angle_gamma   90.00
#
_symmetry.space_group_name_H-M   'P 1'
#
loop_
_entity.id
_entity.type
_entity.pdbx_description
1 polymer ?
#
loop_
_entity_poly.entity_id
_entity_poly.type
_entity_poly.pdbx_seq_one_letter_code
_entity_poly.pdbx_strand_id
1 'polypeptide(L)'
;MAKQLLDDNLKKQLGSLVPRITEDIELVYSLDDRDASANLEKLLQDIAELSDKITARQDDDAHDRKPAFTIVRSNDENIAVTFAGIPMGHEFSSLVLALLQVGGNPIKEDQDVIDQVKGLAADGENLEFTTYMSLSCQNCPTVVQALNTMSVLNPHIKHTAVEGSLFQDEVNDNGIQAVPTVYLNGEEFTSGRTSIEDFVRMLDSGAAAREAAKLNEKGEFDVLVVGQGPAGATAAIYDARKGLNVGLVGERFGGQVLDTMAIENFISQKYTEGPKLAAALEEHVNDYEVDVMKAQSATGFTPAANPGEAHTVHFGDEASLKARQVVIATGANWRLMNVPGESEYRNKGVTFCPHCDGPLFKGKDIAVIGGGNSGVEAAIDLAGIVKHVTVLEFGEQCRADDVLMDKLNSLDNVDVITSAATTEIVGDDKGVTGLKYTDRTNDESKSLELSGVFVQIGLVPNTQWLKDSGIELNKKGEIVIDSHNATNIPGVFAAGDCTAIPFKQIVVAEGAGATAGLSAWEYSVTGPAPVEAPAQ
;
A
#
# COMPACT_ATOMS: atom_id res chain seq x y z
N MET A 1 -22.36 2.33 -30.15
CA MET A 1 -23.12 1.33 -29.38
C MET A 1 -22.43 1.19 -28.03
N ALA A 2 -23.17 1.28 -26.94
CA ALA A 2 -22.63 1.10 -25.61
C ALA A 2 -21.91 -0.25 -25.48
N LYS A 3 -20.73 -0.25 -24.87
CA LYS A 3 -19.94 -1.45 -24.63
C LYS A 3 -20.54 -2.20 -23.43
N GLN A 4 -20.70 -3.54 -23.57
CA GLN A 4 -21.09 -4.35 -22.42
C GLN A 4 -19.88 -4.49 -21.49
N LEU A 5 -19.95 -3.88 -20.31
CA LEU A 5 -18.88 -3.87 -19.31
C LEU A 5 -18.99 -5.03 -18.33
N LEU A 6 -20.22 -5.46 -17.99
CA LEU A 6 -20.46 -6.66 -17.21
C LEU A 6 -20.61 -7.85 -18.15
N ASP A 7 -19.58 -8.68 -18.24
CA ASP A 7 -19.69 -9.98 -18.89
C ASP A 7 -20.52 -10.97 -18.01
N ASP A 8 -20.83 -12.14 -18.58
CA ASP A 8 -21.65 -13.14 -17.89
C ASP A 8 -21.03 -13.64 -16.58
N ASN A 9 -19.69 -13.65 -16.49
CA ASN A 9 -18.98 -14.06 -15.28
C ASN A 9 -19.09 -13.00 -14.18
N LEU A 10 -18.84 -11.73 -14.50
CA LEU A 10 -18.99 -10.60 -13.57
C LEU A 10 -20.45 -10.44 -13.14
N LYS A 11 -21.43 -10.57 -14.05
CA LYS A 11 -22.87 -10.59 -13.69
C LYS A 11 -23.20 -11.71 -12.71
N LYS A 12 -22.65 -12.90 -12.90
CA LYS A 12 -22.86 -14.04 -12.00
C LYS A 12 -22.23 -13.80 -10.64
N GLN A 13 -21.00 -13.26 -10.60
CA GLN A 13 -20.31 -12.94 -9.35
C GLN A 13 -21.09 -11.87 -8.57
N LEU A 14 -21.43 -10.75 -9.19
CA LEU A 14 -22.20 -9.69 -8.57
C LEU A 14 -23.57 -10.19 -8.12
N GLY A 15 -24.29 -10.96 -8.95
CA GLY A 15 -25.57 -11.57 -8.63
C GLY A 15 -25.52 -12.49 -7.41
N SER A 16 -24.38 -13.12 -7.08
CA SER A 16 -24.21 -13.92 -5.86
C SER A 16 -24.05 -13.07 -4.58
N LEU A 17 -23.66 -11.80 -4.72
CA LEU A 17 -23.44 -10.87 -3.60
C LEU A 17 -24.65 -9.96 -3.35
N VAL A 18 -25.40 -9.61 -4.38
CA VAL A 18 -26.60 -8.74 -4.31
C VAL A 18 -27.64 -9.18 -3.28
N PRO A 19 -27.88 -10.49 -3.00
CA PRO A 19 -28.78 -10.91 -1.92
C PRO A 19 -28.38 -10.45 -0.50
N ARG A 20 -27.15 -9.92 -0.33
CA ARG A 20 -26.70 -9.32 0.93
C ARG A 20 -27.15 -7.87 1.12
N ILE A 21 -27.72 -7.26 0.09
CA ILE A 21 -28.32 -5.92 0.14
C ILE A 21 -29.64 -6.03 0.88
N THR A 22 -29.74 -5.39 2.05
CA THR A 22 -30.90 -5.43 2.93
C THR A 22 -31.76 -4.17 2.82
N GLU A 23 -31.15 -3.03 2.48
CA GLU A 23 -31.77 -1.72 2.30
C GLU A 23 -31.96 -1.40 0.80
N ASP A 24 -32.99 -0.65 0.47
CA ASP A 24 -33.19 -0.17 -0.89
C ASP A 24 -32.19 0.94 -1.23
N ILE A 25 -31.58 0.85 -2.42
CA ILE A 25 -30.61 1.81 -2.91
C ILE A 25 -31.00 2.36 -4.28
N GLU A 26 -30.64 3.61 -4.53
CA GLU A 26 -30.82 4.27 -5.82
C GLU A 26 -29.45 4.64 -6.41
N LEU A 27 -29.27 4.38 -7.71
CA LEU A 27 -28.12 4.80 -8.50
C LEU A 27 -28.54 6.08 -9.25
N VAL A 28 -28.21 7.24 -8.69
CA VAL A 28 -28.49 8.54 -9.31
C VAL A 28 -27.32 8.92 -10.20
N TYR A 29 -27.56 9.11 -11.51
CA TYR A 29 -26.47 9.34 -12.45
C TYR A 29 -26.71 10.54 -13.36
N SER A 30 -25.61 11.22 -13.73
CA SER A 30 -25.58 12.35 -14.67
C SER A 30 -24.70 12.01 -15.87
N LEU A 31 -25.16 12.36 -17.07
CA LEU A 31 -24.52 12.00 -18.33
C LEU A 31 -24.19 13.23 -19.17
N ASP A 32 -23.25 13.05 -20.08
CA ASP A 32 -22.92 13.99 -21.17
C ASP A 32 -22.93 13.26 -22.53
N ASP A 33 -22.48 13.92 -23.60
CA ASP A 33 -22.51 13.37 -24.96
C ASP A 33 -21.34 12.40 -25.26
N ARG A 34 -20.47 12.08 -24.30
CA ARG A 34 -19.33 11.17 -24.49
C ARG A 34 -19.77 9.71 -24.55
N ASP A 35 -19.03 8.88 -25.29
CA ASP A 35 -19.25 7.41 -25.33
C ASP A 35 -19.18 6.77 -23.92
N ALA A 36 -18.40 7.35 -23.02
CA ALA A 36 -18.31 6.90 -21.62
C ALA A 36 -19.66 6.99 -20.90
N SER A 37 -20.46 8.03 -21.17
CA SER A 37 -21.80 8.21 -20.60
C SER A 37 -22.74 7.08 -20.98
N ALA A 38 -22.77 6.68 -22.24
CA ALA A 38 -23.60 5.54 -22.70
C ALA A 38 -23.13 4.21 -22.08
N ASN A 39 -21.81 4.05 -21.85
CA ASN A 39 -21.26 2.87 -21.20
C ASN A 39 -21.61 2.84 -19.70
N LEU A 40 -21.55 3.97 -19.01
CA LEU A 40 -21.96 4.09 -17.61
C LEU A 40 -23.46 3.77 -17.45
N GLU A 41 -24.32 4.39 -18.25
CA GLU A 41 -25.76 4.14 -18.20
C GLU A 41 -26.06 2.63 -18.35
N LYS A 42 -25.43 1.98 -19.34
CA LYS A 42 -25.61 0.54 -19.55
C LYS A 42 -25.16 -0.28 -18.34
N LEU A 43 -24.01 0.07 -17.72
CA LEU A 43 -23.51 -0.59 -16.52
C LEU A 43 -24.51 -0.48 -15.36
N LEU A 44 -25.02 0.73 -15.10
CA LEU A 44 -25.95 0.98 -14.00
C LEU A 44 -27.32 0.29 -14.21
N GLN A 45 -27.81 0.25 -15.44
CA GLN A 45 -29.01 -0.52 -15.80
C GLN A 45 -28.79 -2.02 -15.59
N ASP A 46 -27.66 -2.58 -16.05
CA ASP A 46 -27.31 -3.98 -15.84
C ASP A 46 -27.20 -4.35 -14.35
N ILE A 47 -26.73 -3.42 -13.50
CA ILE A 47 -26.68 -3.60 -12.04
C ILE A 47 -28.09 -3.56 -11.44
N ALA A 48 -28.93 -2.60 -11.84
CA ALA A 48 -30.29 -2.46 -11.34
C ALA A 48 -31.17 -3.70 -11.67
N GLU A 49 -30.92 -4.34 -12.82
CA GLU A 49 -31.62 -5.57 -13.19
C GLU A 49 -31.34 -6.77 -12.27
N LEU A 50 -30.29 -6.71 -11.43
CA LEU A 50 -29.89 -7.82 -10.57
C LEU A 50 -30.75 -7.95 -9.30
N SER A 51 -31.47 -6.90 -8.89
CA SER A 51 -32.30 -6.92 -7.67
C SER A 51 -33.37 -5.83 -7.68
N ASP A 52 -34.56 -6.17 -7.18
CA ASP A 52 -35.67 -5.19 -6.97
C ASP A 52 -35.31 -4.11 -5.91
N LYS A 53 -34.22 -4.29 -5.17
CA LYS A 53 -33.71 -3.31 -4.18
C LYS A 53 -32.77 -2.27 -4.78
N ILE A 54 -32.45 -2.39 -6.05
CA ILE A 54 -31.55 -1.47 -6.74
C ILE A 54 -32.35 -0.78 -7.86
N THR A 55 -32.43 0.52 -7.77
CA THR A 55 -33.04 1.34 -8.83
C THR A 55 -31.98 2.25 -9.46
N ALA A 56 -32.21 2.68 -10.72
CA ALA A 56 -31.31 3.60 -11.40
C ALA A 56 -32.14 4.76 -11.98
N ARG A 57 -31.71 5.98 -11.71
CA ARG A 57 -32.39 7.21 -12.14
C ARG A 57 -31.40 8.22 -12.72
N GLN A 58 -31.71 8.70 -13.91
CA GLN A 58 -30.97 9.81 -14.50
C GLN A 58 -31.41 11.14 -13.88
N ASP A 59 -30.40 11.96 -13.54
CA ASP A 59 -30.57 13.31 -13.05
C ASP A 59 -29.30 14.11 -13.43
N ASP A 60 -29.42 14.87 -14.52
CA ASP A 60 -28.26 15.55 -15.10
C ASP A 60 -27.82 16.78 -14.30
N ASP A 61 -28.58 17.19 -13.31
CA ASP A 61 -28.24 18.28 -12.39
C ASP A 61 -27.64 17.77 -11.08
N ALA A 62 -27.56 16.44 -10.86
CA ALA A 62 -27.07 15.86 -9.62
C ALA A 62 -25.54 15.94 -9.48
N HIS A 63 -24.80 16.03 -10.59
CA HIS A 63 -23.33 16.02 -10.58
C HIS A 63 -22.76 17.06 -11.54
N ASP A 64 -21.75 17.81 -11.08
CA ASP A 64 -20.97 18.71 -11.92
C ASP A 64 -20.04 17.94 -12.88
N ARG A 65 -19.42 16.85 -12.38
CA ARG A 65 -18.62 15.91 -13.18
C ARG A 65 -19.52 14.94 -13.91
N LYS A 66 -19.32 14.78 -15.24
CA LYS A 66 -20.09 13.86 -16.08
C LYS A 66 -19.13 13.05 -16.96
N PRO A 67 -19.33 11.72 -17.15
CA PRO A 67 -20.33 10.90 -16.47
C PRO A 67 -19.99 10.66 -14.99
N ALA A 68 -20.99 10.67 -14.15
CA ALA A 68 -20.85 10.37 -12.72
C ALA A 68 -22.13 9.72 -12.18
N PHE A 69 -22.01 9.04 -11.04
CA PHE A 69 -23.17 8.52 -10.33
C PHE A 69 -22.92 8.43 -8.82
N THR A 70 -24.00 8.52 -8.07
CA THR A 70 -24.01 8.30 -6.62
C THR A 70 -24.84 7.06 -6.30
N ILE A 71 -24.30 6.18 -5.48
CA ILE A 71 -25.05 5.12 -4.82
C ILE A 71 -25.59 5.72 -3.53
N VAL A 72 -26.88 5.82 -3.39
CA VAL A 72 -27.52 6.45 -2.22
C VAL A 72 -28.53 5.48 -1.59
N ARG A 73 -28.60 5.46 -0.26
CA ARG A 73 -29.63 4.68 0.46
C ARG A 73 -30.96 5.41 0.39
N SER A 74 -32.01 4.74 -0.10
CA SER A 74 -33.30 5.38 -0.40
C SER A 74 -34.01 5.98 0.82
N ASN A 75 -33.77 5.46 2.02
CA ASN A 75 -34.34 5.95 3.28
C ASN A 75 -33.42 6.87 4.09
N ASP A 76 -32.17 7.10 3.64
CA ASP A 76 -31.20 8.01 4.27
C ASP A 76 -30.18 8.52 3.24
N GLU A 77 -30.44 9.68 2.66
CA GLU A 77 -29.61 10.29 1.62
C GLU A 77 -28.19 10.69 2.11
N ASN A 78 -27.95 10.70 3.42
CA ASN A 78 -26.62 10.96 3.96
C ASN A 78 -25.67 9.76 3.79
N ILE A 79 -26.21 8.56 3.62
CA ILE A 79 -25.45 7.33 3.35
C ILE A 79 -25.29 7.18 1.84
N ALA A 80 -24.18 7.72 1.33
CA ALA A 80 -23.94 7.81 -0.10
C ALA A 80 -22.45 7.70 -0.45
N VAL A 81 -22.17 7.19 -1.66
CA VAL A 81 -20.83 7.06 -2.25
C VAL A 81 -20.91 7.51 -3.70
N THR A 82 -20.01 8.38 -4.13
CA THR A 82 -19.99 8.94 -5.48
C THR A 82 -18.77 8.47 -6.29
N PHE A 83 -19.04 8.11 -7.54
CA PHE A 83 -18.02 7.82 -8.55
C PHE A 83 -18.18 8.78 -9.73
N ALA A 84 -17.14 9.51 -10.08
CA ALA A 84 -17.03 10.25 -11.32
C ALA A 84 -16.19 9.42 -12.30
N GLY A 85 -16.83 8.83 -13.30
CA GLY A 85 -16.29 7.86 -14.22
C GLY A 85 -16.89 6.47 -14.08
N ILE A 86 -16.21 5.45 -14.58
CA ILE A 86 -16.70 4.08 -14.66
C ILE A 86 -15.79 3.17 -13.85
N PRO A 87 -16.13 2.79 -12.60
CA PRO A 87 -15.28 2.02 -11.70
C PRO A 87 -15.18 0.55 -12.13
N MET A 88 -14.36 0.29 -13.15
CA MET A 88 -14.02 -1.04 -13.66
C MET A 88 -12.55 -1.36 -13.36
N GLY A 89 -12.01 -2.43 -13.93
CA GLY A 89 -10.63 -2.86 -13.63
C GLY A 89 -10.45 -3.16 -12.15
N HIS A 90 -9.43 -2.60 -11.53
CA HIS A 90 -9.18 -2.79 -10.08
C HIS A 90 -10.26 -2.15 -9.21
N GLU A 91 -10.92 -1.08 -9.68
CA GLU A 91 -11.98 -0.39 -8.93
C GLU A 91 -13.35 -1.10 -8.98
N PHE A 92 -13.47 -2.17 -9.74
CA PHE A 92 -14.72 -2.96 -9.71
C PHE A 92 -15.02 -3.52 -8.31
N SER A 93 -13.99 -3.89 -7.57
CA SER A 93 -14.14 -4.30 -6.16
C SER A 93 -14.66 -3.17 -5.26
N SER A 94 -14.24 -1.93 -5.51
CA SER A 94 -14.70 -0.74 -4.77
C SER A 94 -16.19 -0.44 -5.07
N LEU A 95 -16.61 -0.60 -6.33
CA LEU A 95 -18.02 -0.49 -6.70
C LEU A 95 -18.88 -1.55 -5.99
N VAL A 96 -18.44 -2.82 -6.02
CA VAL A 96 -19.17 -3.92 -5.38
C VAL A 96 -19.30 -3.69 -3.88
N LEU A 97 -18.20 -3.29 -3.22
CA LEU A 97 -18.20 -3.03 -1.78
C LEU A 97 -19.12 -1.84 -1.44
N ALA A 98 -19.09 -0.76 -2.22
CA ALA A 98 -19.97 0.40 -2.03
C ALA A 98 -21.45 0.03 -2.14
N LEU A 99 -21.84 -0.76 -3.17
CA LEU A 99 -23.20 -1.27 -3.31
C LEU A 99 -23.67 -2.05 -2.07
N LEU A 100 -22.80 -2.92 -1.54
CA LEU A 100 -23.10 -3.73 -0.36
C LEU A 100 -23.23 -2.87 0.89
N GLN A 101 -22.28 -1.95 1.14
CA GLN A 101 -22.24 -1.14 2.36
C GLN A 101 -23.38 -0.11 2.40
N VAL A 102 -23.61 0.61 1.31
CA VAL A 102 -24.77 1.51 1.19
C VAL A 102 -26.07 0.72 1.29
N GLY A 103 -26.12 -0.48 0.73
CA GLY A 103 -27.24 -1.43 0.80
C GLY A 103 -27.40 -2.15 2.14
N GLY A 104 -26.71 -1.73 3.20
CA GLY A 104 -26.93 -2.23 4.57
C GLY A 104 -26.15 -3.48 4.95
N ASN A 105 -25.24 -3.98 4.10
CA ASN A 105 -24.34 -5.07 4.51
C ASN A 105 -23.39 -4.57 5.60
N PRO A 106 -23.18 -5.32 6.71
CA PRO A 106 -22.31 -4.90 7.80
C PRO A 106 -20.88 -4.62 7.34
N ILE A 107 -20.33 -3.52 7.83
CA ILE A 107 -18.94 -3.12 7.62
C ILE A 107 -18.06 -4.05 8.46
N LYS A 108 -16.97 -4.55 7.85
CA LYS A 108 -16.05 -5.53 8.46
C LYS A 108 -14.76 -4.88 8.99
N GLU A 109 -14.84 -3.66 9.45
CA GLU A 109 -13.73 -3.00 10.13
C GLU A 109 -13.78 -3.28 11.64
N ASP A 110 -12.66 -3.11 12.33
CA ASP A 110 -12.59 -3.21 13.77
C ASP A 110 -13.55 -2.20 14.43
N GLN A 111 -14.24 -2.60 15.50
CA GLN A 111 -15.26 -1.76 16.15
C GLN A 111 -14.68 -0.43 16.61
N ASP A 112 -13.43 -0.42 17.07
CA ASP A 112 -12.73 0.78 17.49
C ASP A 112 -12.52 1.78 16.35
N VAL A 113 -12.18 1.30 15.15
CA VAL A 113 -12.04 2.12 13.94
C VAL A 113 -13.39 2.68 13.53
N ILE A 114 -14.45 1.86 13.57
CA ILE A 114 -15.83 2.30 13.30
C ILE A 114 -16.24 3.44 14.25
N ASP A 115 -15.96 3.29 15.54
CA ASP A 115 -16.32 4.28 16.54
C ASP A 115 -15.50 5.58 16.41
N GLN A 116 -14.23 5.47 16.04
CA GLN A 116 -13.38 6.63 15.72
C GLN A 116 -13.90 7.38 14.48
N VAL A 117 -14.21 6.68 13.39
CA VAL A 117 -14.77 7.30 12.18
C VAL A 117 -16.09 8.04 12.48
N LYS A 118 -16.98 7.43 13.28
CA LYS A 118 -18.24 8.06 13.70
C LYS A 118 -18.03 9.29 14.58
N GLY A 119 -16.90 9.34 15.31
CA GLY A 119 -16.52 10.48 16.15
C GLY A 119 -15.84 11.63 15.40
N LEU A 120 -15.43 11.44 14.15
CA LEU A 120 -14.85 12.51 13.34
C LEU A 120 -15.90 13.59 13.04
N ALA A 121 -15.45 14.84 12.86
CA ALA A 121 -16.32 15.99 12.55
C ALA A 121 -17.47 16.19 13.55
N ALA A 122 -17.25 15.87 14.83
CA ALA A 122 -18.28 16.00 15.88
C ALA A 122 -18.72 17.46 16.13
N ASP A 123 -17.95 18.44 15.68
CA ASP A 123 -18.24 19.88 15.68
C ASP A 123 -19.17 20.30 14.53
N GLY A 124 -19.51 19.38 13.62
CA GLY A 124 -20.43 19.60 12.49
C GLY A 124 -19.73 20.15 11.24
N GLU A 125 -18.41 20.15 11.17
CA GLU A 125 -17.66 20.44 9.95
C GLU A 125 -17.85 19.31 8.93
N ASN A 126 -18.06 19.66 7.66
CA ASN A 126 -18.14 18.66 6.61
C ASN A 126 -16.74 18.36 6.04
N LEU A 127 -16.42 17.09 5.91
CA LEU A 127 -15.20 16.58 5.30
C LEU A 127 -15.51 16.04 3.90
N GLU A 128 -15.18 16.83 2.87
CA GLU A 128 -15.44 16.47 1.47
C GLU A 128 -14.15 15.96 0.81
N PHE A 129 -14.08 14.64 0.63
CA PHE A 129 -12.94 13.98 0.00
C PHE A 129 -13.15 13.78 -1.51
N THR A 130 -12.12 14.08 -2.27
CA THR A 130 -12.01 13.71 -3.69
C THR A 130 -10.75 12.87 -3.89
N THR A 131 -10.91 11.64 -4.39
CA THR A 131 -9.78 10.75 -4.70
C THR A 131 -9.63 10.63 -6.20
N TYR A 132 -8.49 11.08 -6.73
CA TYR A 132 -8.13 10.80 -8.13
C TYR A 132 -7.50 9.42 -8.22
N MET A 133 -8.04 8.58 -9.10
CA MET A 133 -7.64 7.17 -9.23
C MET A 133 -7.48 6.77 -10.69
N SER A 134 -6.84 5.63 -10.92
CA SER A 134 -6.72 4.97 -12.22
C SER A 134 -7.23 3.53 -12.13
N LEU A 135 -7.93 3.07 -13.16
CA LEU A 135 -8.48 1.70 -13.22
C LEU A 135 -7.42 0.59 -13.24
N SER A 136 -6.18 0.93 -13.56
CA SER A 136 -5.01 0.03 -13.53
C SER A 136 -4.16 0.17 -12.25
N CYS A 137 -4.49 1.10 -11.36
CA CYS A 137 -3.78 1.31 -10.11
C CYS A 137 -4.21 0.29 -9.06
N GLN A 138 -3.29 -0.43 -8.44
CA GLN A 138 -3.58 -1.42 -7.40
C GLN A 138 -3.74 -0.83 -6.00
N ASN A 139 -3.11 0.30 -5.74
CA ASN A 139 -3.20 0.96 -4.44
C ASN A 139 -4.48 1.79 -4.32
N CYS A 140 -5.07 2.19 -5.46
CA CYS A 140 -6.27 3.02 -5.48
C CYS A 140 -7.47 2.37 -4.79
N PRO A 141 -7.78 1.07 -4.97
CA PRO A 141 -8.90 0.46 -4.29
C PRO A 141 -8.84 0.55 -2.76
N THR A 142 -7.64 0.47 -2.16
CA THR A 142 -7.49 0.61 -0.71
C THR A 142 -7.98 1.97 -0.22
N VAL A 143 -7.58 3.04 -0.91
CA VAL A 143 -7.93 4.43 -0.55
C VAL A 143 -9.40 4.70 -0.84
N VAL A 144 -9.88 4.30 -2.03
CA VAL A 144 -11.29 4.49 -2.44
C VAL A 144 -12.23 3.75 -1.49
N GLN A 145 -11.93 2.50 -1.14
CA GLN A 145 -12.75 1.70 -0.22
C GLN A 145 -12.74 2.27 1.20
N ALA A 146 -11.57 2.73 1.70
CA ALA A 146 -11.46 3.37 3.00
C ALA A 146 -12.39 4.59 3.10
N LEU A 147 -12.29 5.54 2.16
CA LEU A 147 -13.09 6.76 2.17
C LEU A 147 -14.57 6.51 1.87
N ASN A 148 -14.90 5.53 1.01
CA ASN A 148 -16.28 5.07 0.81
C ASN A 148 -16.87 4.52 2.12
N THR A 149 -16.11 3.70 2.85
CA THR A 149 -16.52 3.14 4.14
C THR A 149 -16.74 4.25 5.17
N MET A 150 -15.84 5.25 5.22
CA MET A 150 -15.99 6.41 6.11
C MET A 150 -17.24 7.23 5.78
N SER A 151 -17.56 7.45 4.48
CA SER A 151 -18.78 8.14 4.06
C SER A 151 -20.06 7.39 4.47
N VAL A 152 -20.04 6.05 4.45
CA VAL A 152 -21.18 5.23 4.89
C VAL A 152 -21.34 5.27 6.42
N LEU A 153 -20.24 5.38 7.17
CA LEU A 153 -20.25 5.39 8.63
C LEU A 153 -20.57 6.75 9.26
N ASN A 154 -20.24 7.85 8.57
CA ASN A 154 -20.35 9.20 9.11
C ASN A 154 -21.00 10.16 8.10
N PRO A 155 -22.17 10.73 8.40
CA PRO A 155 -22.91 11.62 7.49
C PRO A 155 -22.19 12.94 7.18
N HIS A 156 -21.22 13.34 7.98
CA HIS A 156 -20.39 14.54 7.76
C HIS A 156 -19.22 14.28 6.79
N ILE A 157 -19.00 13.02 6.40
CA ILE A 157 -17.95 12.65 5.46
C ILE A 157 -18.59 12.35 4.10
N LYS A 158 -18.11 13.04 3.07
CA LYS A 158 -18.52 12.79 1.67
C LYS A 158 -17.29 12.38 0.88
N HIS A 159 -17.45 11.43 -0.02
CA HIS A 159 -16.36 10.97 -0.87
C HIS A 159 -16.79 10.86 -2.34
N THR A 160 -15.94 11.38 -3.22
CA THR A 160 -16.04 11.22 -4.67
C THR A 160 -14.76 10.59 -5.21
N ALA A 161 -14.86 9.40 -5.80
CA ALA A 161 -13.77 8.76 -6.52
C ALA A 161 -13.79 9.19 -8.00
N VAL A 162 -12.72 9.81 -8.48
CA VAL A 162 -12.61 10.40 -9.83
C VAL A 162 -11.66 9.57 -10.68
N GLU A 163 -12.14 9.07 -11.81
CA GLU A 163 -11.32 8.38 -12.79
C GLU A 163 -10.50 9.39 -13.61
N GLY A 164 -9.22 9.54 -13.27
CA GLY A 164 -8.35 10.57 -13.84
C GLY A 164 -8.24 10.55 -15.37
N SER A 165 -8.39 9.39 -16.02
CA SER A 165 -8.33 9.29 -17.49
C SER A 165 -9.55 9.94 -18.20
N LEU A 166 -10.69 9.98 -17.54
CA LEU A 166 -11.91 10.64 -18.04
C LEU A 166 -11.98 12.13 -17.70
N PHE A 167 -11.24 12.56 -16.69
CA PHE A 167 -11.19 13.93 -16.19
C PHE A 167 -9.75 14.50 -16.26
N GLN A 168 -9.12 14.30 -17.43
CA GLN A 168 -7.70 14.64 -17.63
C GLN A 168 -7.41 16.16 -17.49
N ASP A 169 -8.37 17.01 -17.84
CA ASP A 169 -8.21 18.45 -17.67
C ASP A 169 -8.11 18.82 -16.19
N GLU A 170 -8.96 18.26 -15.35
CA GLU A 170 -8.96 18.44 -13.89
C GLU A 170 -7.68 17.87 -13.25
N VAL A 171 -7.22 16.70 -13.72
CA VAL A 171 -5.93 16.11 -13.29
C VAL A 171 -4.75 17.02 -13.63
N ASN A 172 -4.76 17.61 -14.83
CA ASN A 172 -3.69 18.54 -15.26
C ASN A 172 -3.75 19.86 -14.51
N ASP A 173 -4.96 20.42 -14.29
CA ASP A 173 -5.15 21.69 -13.59
C ASP A 173 -4.72 21.59 -12.12
N ASN A 174 -4.92 20.46 -11.48
CA ASN A 174 -4.48 20.15 -10.12
C ASN A 174 -3.02 19.64 -10.06
N GLY A 175 -2.34 19.49 -11.19
CA GLY A 175 -0.94 19.04 -11.24
C GLY A 175 -0.71 17.60 -10.77
N ILE A 176 -1.75 16.73 -10.82
CA ILE A 176 -1.67 15.35 -10.32
C ILE A 176 -0.82 14.50 -11.24
N GLN A 177 0.27 13.93 -10.70
CA GLN A 177 1.25 13.11 -11.42
C GLN A 177 1.32 11.66 -10.92
N ALA A 178 0.64 11.34 -9.83
CA ALA A 178 0.56 9.98 -9.26
C ALA A 178 -0.84 9.71 -8.71
N VAL A 179 -1.22 8.43 -8.62
CA VAL A 179 -2.50 8.00 -8.03
C VAL A 179 -2.26 6.83 -7.06
N PRO A 180 -3.07 6.75 -5.99
CA PRO A 180 -4.17 7.65 -5.63
C PRO A 180 -3.67 8.97 -5.04
N THR A 181 -4.32 10.07 -5.38
CA THR A 181 -4.14 11.38 -4.72
C THR A 181 -5.49 11.82 -4.16
N VAL A 182 -5.50 12.23 -2.90
CA VAL A 182 -6.69 12.60 -2.13
C VAL A 182 -6.68 14.08 -1.81
N TYR A 183 -7.77 14.76 -2.11
CA TYR A 183 -8.05 16.14 -1.72
C TYR A 183 -9.10 16.14 -0.61
N LEU A 184 -8.93 17.03 0.36
CA LEU A 184 -9.91 17.31 1.41
C LEU A 184 -10.33 18.77 1.30
N ASN A 185 -11.62 19.02 1.15
CA ASN A 185 -12.20 20.36 1.01
C ASN A 185 -11.52 21.20 -0.10
N GLY A 186 -11.06 20.54 -1.17
CA GLY A 186 -10.41 21.18 -2.33
C GLY A 186 -8.91 21.39 -2.20
N GLU A 187 -8.28 21.03 -1.10
CA GLU A 187 -6.83 21.08 -0.91
C GLU A 187 -6.22 19.68 -0.92
N GLU A 188 -5.01 19.52 -1.49
CA GLU A 188 -4.30 18.24 -1.49
C GLU A 188 -4.04 17.80 -0.04
N PHE A 189 -4.54 16.62 0.31
CA PHE A 189 -4.49 16.09 1.68
C PHE A 189 -3.43 15.01 1.84
N THR A 190 -3.42 14.02 0.94
CA THR A 190 -2.45 12.92 0.95
C THR A 190 -2.36 12.26 -0.43
N SER A 191 -1.27 11.55 -0.67
CA SER A 191 -1.09 10.75 -1.87
C SER A 191 -0.42 9.41 -1.56
N GLY A 192 -0.66 8.43 -2.45
CA GLY A 192 -0.24 7.05 -2.23
C GLY A 192 -1.24 6.24 -1.39
N ARG A 193 -0.86 5.01 -1.09
CA ARG A 193 -1.72 4.08 -0.36
C ARG A 193 -1.95 4.57 1.08
N THR A 194 -3.19 4.74 1.45
CA THR A 194 -3.62 5.20 2.78
C THR A 194 -4.76 4.31 3.27
N SER A 195 -4.64 3.73 4.45
CA SER A 195 -5.68 2.90 5.07
C SER A 195 -6.72 3.75 5.82
N ILE A 196 -7.81 3.13 6.26
CA ILE A 196 -8.84 3.81 7.06
C ILE A 196 -8.27 4.28 8.41
N GLU A 197 -7.39 3.51 9.04
CA GLU A 197 -6.70 3.86 10.27
C GLU A 197 -5.77 5.06 10.08
N ASP A 198 -5.09 5.13 8.92
CA ASP A 198 -4.24 6.27 8.59
C ASP A 198 -5.07 7.55 8.42
N PHE A 199 -6.21 7.48 7.74
CA PHE A 199 -7.14 8.61 7.62
C PHE A 199 -7.64 9.08 8.99
N VAL A 200 -8.07 8.17 9.84
CA VAL A 200 -8.50 8.50 11.21
C VAL A 200 -7.39 9.20 11.97
N ARG A 201 -6.15 8.69 11.90
CA ARG A 201 -4.99 9.28 12.58
C ARG A 201 -4.66 10.69 12.08
N MET A 202 -4.79 10.95 10.78
CA MET A 202 -4.55 12.26 10.19
C MET A 202 -5.64 13.28 10.54
N LEU A 203 -6.88 12.83 10.69
CA LEU A 203 -8.04 13.70 10.96
C LEU A 203 -8.28 13.95 12.45
N ASP A 204 -7.87 13.04 13.30
CA ASP A 204 -8.09 13.09 14.75
C ASP A 204 -6.76 13.24 15.51
N SER A 205 -6.47 14.44 15.95
CA SER A 205 -5.24 14.75 16.70
C SER A 205 -5.11 13.99 18.04
N GLY A 206 -6.20 13.43 18.57
CA GLY A 206 -6.19 12.61 19.79
C GLY A 206 -6.03 11.11 19.53
N ALA A 207 -6.10 10.65 18.27
CA ALA A 207 -6.05 9.24 17.93
C ALA A 207 -4.72 8.59 18.37
N ALA A 208 -3.59 9.25 18.11
CA ALA A 208 -2.27 8.73 18.48
C ALA A 208 -2.11 8.49 19.99
N ALA A 209 -2.60 9.41 20.83
CA ALA A 209 -2.52 9.26 22.28
C ALA A 209 -3.44 8.13 22.81
N ARG A 210 -4.63 7.95 22.19
CA ARG A 210 -5.53 6.85 22.55
C ARG A 210 -4.96 5.49 22.11
N GLU A 211 -4.37 5.40 20.93
CA GLU A 211 -3.68 4.20 20.47
C GLU A 211 -2.48 3.86 21.37
N ALA A 212 -1.67 4.85 21.74
CA ALA A 212 -0.57 4.65 22.67
C ALA A 212 -1.05 4.11 24.02
N ALA A 213 -2.16 4.63 24.56
CA ALA A 213 -2.76 4.13 25.79
C ALA A 213 -3.18 2.67 25.66
N LYS A 214 -3.86 2.29 24.56
CA LYS A 214 -4.26 0.90 24.29
C LYS A 214 -3.07 -0.05 24.18
N LEU A 215 -1.98 0.35 23.51
CA LEU A 215 -0.77 -0.45 23.45
C LEU A 215 -0.15 -0.67 24.82
N ASN A 216 -0.08 0.38 25.65
CA ASN A 216 0.49 0.31 26.99
C ASN A 216 -0.36 -0.53 27.98
N GLU A 217 -1.65 -0.73 27.71
CA GLU A 217 -2.53 -1.59 28.50
C GLU A 217 -2.36 -3.08 28.18
N LYS A 218 -1.71 -3.40 27.06
CA LYS A 218 -1.47 -4.81 26.70
C LYS A 218 -0.47 -5.46 27.65
N GLY A 219 -0.74 -6.72 27.94
CA GLY A 219 0.15 -7.55 28.75
C GLY A 219 1.46 -7.91 28.04
N GLU A 220 2.32 -8.63 28.75
CA GLU A 220 3.55 -9.18 28.18
C GLU A 220 3.24 -10.34 27.23
N PHE A 221 3.82 -10.31 26.04
CA PHE A 221 3.75 -11.40 25.06
C PHE A 221 4.85 -12.45 25.31
N ASP A 222 4.58 -13.70 24.95
CA ASP A 222 5.66 -14.67 24.83
C ASP A 222 6.56 -14.33 23.65
N VAL A 223 5.96 -13.97 22.49
CA VAL A 223 6.66 -13.51 21.29
C VAL A 223 5.98 -12.27 20.73
N LEU A 224 6.74 -11.22 20.50
CA LEU A 224 6.31 -10.05 19.75
C LEU A 224 7.00 -10.06 18.38
N VAL A 225 6.21 -10.18 17.34
CA VAL A 225 6.68 -10.08 15.95
C VAL A 225 6.52 -8.65 15.46
N VAL A 226 7.61 -8.00 15.06
CA VAL A 226 7.64 -6.62 14.56
C VAL A 226 7.80 -6.62 13.05
N GLY A 227 6.71 -6.32 12.34
CA GLY A 227 6.60 -6.36 10.89
C GLY A 227 5.56 -7.37 10.42
N GLN A 228 4.60 -6.90 9.60
CA GLN A 228 3.44 -7.65 9.14
C GLN A 228 3.56 -8.10 7.67
N GLY A 229 4.80 -8.17 7.14
CA GLY A 229 5.09 -8.75 5.84
C GLY A 229 5.12 -10.29 5.88
N PRO A 230 5.48 -10.95 4.76
CA PRO A 230 5.50 -12.43 4.67
C PRO A 230 6.32 -13.11 5.76
N ALA A 231 7.50 -12.56 6.12
CA ALA A 231 8.34 -13.11 7.19
C ALA A 231 7.66 -13.05 8.56
N GLY A 232 7.07 -11.88 8.90
CA GLY A 232 6.41 -11.68 10.18
C GLY A 232 5.13 -12.48 10.31
N ALA A 233 4.27 -12.48 9.27
CA ALA A 233 3.06 -13.29 9.25
C ALA A 233 3.37 -14.78 9.44
N THR A 234 4.42 -15.27 8.75
CA THR A 234 4.84 -16.67 8.90
C THR A 234 5.36 -16.96 10.30
N ALA A 235 6.22 -16.10 10.88
CA ALA A 235 6.71 -16.28 12.25
C ALA A 235 5.55 -16.34 13.24
N ALA A 236 4.61 -15.38 13.17
CA ALA A 236 3.43 -15.33 14.05
C ALA A 236 2.56 -16.60 13.97
N ILE A 237 2.31 -17.12 12.76
CA ILE A 237 1.57 -18.37 12.57
C ILE A 237 2.31 -19.53 13.23
N TYR A 238 3.63 -19.66 13.02
CA TYR A 238 4.40 -20.77 13.58
C TYR A 238 4.44 -20.74 15.11
N ASP A 239 4.57 -19.55 15.70
CA ASP A 239 4.57 -19.38 17.16
C ASP A 239 3.18 -19.62 17.76
N ALA A 240 2.10 -19.07 17.17
CA ALA A 240 0.73 -19.30 17.63
C ALA A 240 0.33 -20.77 17.55
N ARG A 241 0.76 -21.50 16.50
CA ARG A 241 0.57 -22.97 16.39
C ARG A 241 1.25 -23.77 17.48
N LYS A 242 2.23 -23.20 18.17
CA LYS A 242 2.90 -23.79 19.34
C LYS A 242 2.23 -23.41 20.67
N GLY A 243 1.17 -22.61 20.64
CA GLY A 243 0.40 -22.17 21.81
C GLY A 243 1.05 -21.01 22.57
N LEU A 244 1.94 -20.28 21.94
CA LEU A 244 2.52 -19.05 22.52
C LEU A 244 1.53 -17.88 22.41
N ASN A 245 1.57 -16.96 23.39
CA ASN A 245 0.88 -15.69 23.33
C ASN A 245 1.64 -14.75 22.38
N VAL A 246 1.11 -14.52 21.16
CA VAL A 246 1.80 -13.83 20.08
C VAL A 246 1.15 -12.47 19.79
N GLY A 247 1.98 -11.40 19.82
CA GLY A 247 1.64 -10.11 19.24
C GLY A 247 2.29 -9.95 17.87
N LEU A 248 1.55 -9.44 16.89
CA LEU A 248 2.04 -9.12 15.55
C LEU A 248 1.77 -7.64 15.25
N VAL A 249 2.82 -6.83 15.22
CA VAL A 249 2.72 -5.36 15.11
C VAL A 249 3.41 -4.84 13.86
N GLY A 250 2.83 -3.84 13.20
CA GLY A 250 3.42 -3.21 12.02
C GLY A 250 2.55 -2.13 11.38
N GLU A 251 3.09 -1.40 10.42
CA GLU A 251 2.40 -0.31 9.73
C GLU A 251 1.23 -0.80 8.86
N ARG A 252 1.50 -1.81 8.03
CA ARG A 252 0.52 -2.35 7.09
C ARG A 252 0.69 -3.85 6.93
N PHE A 253 -0.40 -4.59 6.95
CA PHE A 253 -0.37 -6.02 6.74
C PHE A 253 0.00 -6.35 5.29
N GLY A 254 0.91 -7.34 5.09
CA GLY A 254 1.46 -7.68 3.78
C GLY A 254 2.75 -6.93 3.44
N GLY A 255 3.04 -5.79 4.08
CA GLY A 255 4.27 -5.03 3.86
C GLY A 255 4.44 -4.65 2.39
N GLN A 256 5.67 -4.74 1.87
CA GLN A 256 6.04 -4.36 0.51
C GLN A 256 5.43 -5.25 -0.59
N VAL A 257 4.96 -6.46 -0.25
CA VAL A 257 4.25 -7.34 -1.20
C VAL A 257 3.01 -6.67 -1.75
N LEU A 258 2.34 -5.82 -0.97
CA LEU A 258 1.18 -5.04 -1.43
C LEU A 258 1.45 -4.17 -2.65
N ASP A 259 2.70 -3.77 -2.86
CA ASP A 259 3.11 -2.87 -3.93
C ASP A 259 3.58 -3.65 -5.20
N THR A 260 3.38 -4.98 -5.22
CA THR A 260 3.81 -5.86 -6.31
C THR A 260 2.63 -6.32 -7.15
N MET A 261 2.67 -6.08 -8.49
CA MET A 261 1.58 -6.42 -9.42
C MET A 261 1.54 -7.89 -9.79
N ALA A 262 2.62 -8.41 -10.32
CA ALA A 262 2.70 -9.74 -10.87
C ALA A 262 3.72 -10.55 -10.08
N ILE A 263 3.26 -11.60 -9.42
CA ILE A 263 4.09 -12.54 -8.68
C ILE A 263 3.98 -13.89 -9.37
N GLU A 264 5.04 -14.29 -10.10
CA GLU A 264 5.11 -15.53 -10.87
C GLU A 264 6.12 -16.53 -10.28
N ASN A 265 6.92 -16.07 -9.32
CA ASN A 265 7.98 -16.84 -8.67
C ASN A 265 7.62 -17.34 -7.26
N PHE A 266 6.35 -17.22 -6.85
CA PHE A 266 5.86 -17.77 -5.59
C PHE A 266 5.45 -19.23 -5.78
N ILE A 267 6.12 -20.13 -5.07
CA ILE A 267 5.94 -21.58 -5.24
C ILE A 267 4.49 -21.98 -4.94
N SER A 268 3.91 -22.82 -5.74
CA SER A 268 2.52 -23.29 -5.77
C SER A 268 1.49 -22.33 -6.40
N GLN A 269 1.85 -21.08 -6.65
CA GLN A 269 1.03 -20.10 -7.36
C GLN A 269 1.71 -19.77 -8.69
N LYS A 270 1.07 -20.11 -9.83
CA LYS A 270 1.63 -19.76 -11.14
C LYS A 270 1.63 -18.26 -11.40
N TYR A 271 0.63 -17.60 -10.88
CA TYR A 271 0.45 -16.15 -10.92
C TYR A 271 -0.43 -15.71 -9.75
N THR A 272 -0.03 -14.67 -9.07
CA THR A 272 -0.85 -13.96 -8.09
C THR A 272 -0.49 -12.47 -8.08
N GLU A 273 -1.29 -11.68 -7.41
CA GLU A 273 -1.04 -10.26 -7.20
C GLU A 273 -0.69 -10.03 -5.73
N GLY A 274 0.17 -9.07 -5.44
CA GLY A 274 0.60 -8.77 -4.07
C GLY A 274 -0.55 -8.56 -3.10
N PRO A 275 -1.57 -7.74 -3.40
CA PRO A 275 -2.73 -7.57 -2.52
C PRO A 275 -3.49 -8.87 -2.25
N LYS A 276 -3.59 -9.76 -3.23
CA LYS A 276 -4.26 -11.07 -3.05
C LYS A 276 -3.44 -11.98 -2.13
N LEU A 277 -2.12 -12.00 -2.31
CA LEU A 277 -1.24 -12.79 -1.45
C LEU A 277 -1.25 -12.23 -0.01
N ALA A 278 -1.19 -10.91 0.14
CA ALA A 278 -1.27 -10.26 1.45
C ALA A 278 -2.59 -10.55 2.17
N ALA A 279 -3.72 -10.48 1.45
CA ALA A 279 -5.03 -10.84 2.02
C ALA A 279 -5.11 -12.30 2.46
N ALA A 280 -4.54 -13.23 1.68
CA ALA A 280 -4.49 -14.65 2.04
C ALA A 280 -3.60 -14.91 3.26
N LEU A 281 -2.48 -14.17 3.40
CA LEU A 281 -1.62 -14.24 4.59
C LEU A 281 -2.34 -13.69 5.83
N GLU A 282 -3.08 -12.59 5.69
CA GLU A 282 -3.86 -12.00 6.77
C GLU A 282 -4.99 -12.91 7.23
N GLU A 283 -5.74 -13.49 6.29
CA GLU A 283 -6.77 -14.49 6.58
C GLU A 283 -6.16 -15.66 7.36
N HIS A 284 -5.00 -16.16 6.95
CA HIS A 284 -4.31 -17.26 7.61
C HIS A 284 -3.81 -16.90 9.02
N VAL A 285 -3.33 -15.69 9.26
CA VAL A 285 -2.97 -15.23 10.61
C VAL A 285 -4.20 -15.14 11.51
N ASN A 286 -5.32 -14.64 10.97
CA ASN A 286 -6.57 -14.48 11.72
C ASN A 286 -7.27 -15.83 12.06
N ASP A 287 -6.84 -16.95 11.45
CA ASP A 287 -7.27 -18.29 11.87
C ASP A 287 -6.68 -18.72 13.23
N TYR A 288 -5.71 -17.96 13.75
CA TYR A 288 -5.05 -18.23 15.04
C TYR A 288 -5.29 -17.08 16.03
N GLU A 289 -5.09 -17.37 17.32
CA GLU A 289 -5.15 -16.36 18.39
C GLU A 289 -3.89 -15.49 18.40
N VAL A 290 -3.70 -14.68 17.35
CA VAL A 290 -2.64 -13.69 17.23
C VAL A 290 -3.21 -12.29 17.46
N ASP A 291 -2.63 -11.53 18.38
CA ASP A 291 -3.01 -10.13 18.61
C ASP A 291 -2.37 -9.24 17.51
N VAL A 292 -3.14 -8.93 16.48
CA VAL A 292 -2.69 -8.14 15.32
C VAL A 292 -2.90 -6.65 15.58
N MET A 293 -1.79 -5.90 15.63
CA MET A 293 -1.77 -4.44 15.87
C MET A 293 -1.28 -3.73 14.61
N LYS A 294 -2.20 -3.16 13.84
CA LYS A 294 -1.92 -2.44 12.59
C LYS A 294 -1.57 -0.98 12.84
N ALA A 295 -1.06 -0.31 11.79
CA ALA A 295 -0.77 1.12 11.77
C ALA A 295 0.24 1.58 12.85
N GLN A 296 1.17 0.69 13.23
CA GLN A 296 2.18 0.95 14.26
C GLN A 296 3.60 0.83 13.69
N SER A 297 4.41 1.86 13.89
CA SER A 297 5.83 1.88 13.51
C SER A 297 6.72 1.80 14.74
N ALA A 298 7.59 0.81 14.79
CA ALA A 298 8.59 0.72 15.84
C ALA A 298 9.62 1.86 15.71
N THR A 299 9.85 2.58 16.81
CA THR A 299 10.77 3.73 16.88
C THR A 299 12.01 3.47 17.73
N GLY A 300 12.01 2.40 18.53
CA GLY A 300 13.14 2.03 19.37
C GLY A 300 13.03 0.62 19.93
N PHE A 301 14.15 0.10 20.38
CA PHE A 301 14.26 -1.20 21.02
C PHE A 301 15.17 -1.14 22.25
N THR A 302 14.67 -1.63 23.38
CA THR A 302 15.44 -1.78 24.61
C THR A 302 15.56 -3.28 24.95
N PRO A 303 16.75 -3.88 24.82
CA PRO A 303 16.93 -5.26 25.20
C PRO A 303 16.73 -5.47 26.70
N ALA A 304 16.32 -6.66 27.09
CA ALA A 304 16.25 -7.07 28.50
C ALA A 304 17.62 -6.96 29.16
N ALA A 305 17.63 -6.53 30.42
CA ALA A 305 18.88 -6.41 31.18
C ALA A 305 19.49 -7.80 31.51
N ASN A 306 18.63 -8.79 31.74
CA ASN A 306 19.03 -10.17 32.03
C ASN A 306 18.31 -11.15 31.13
N PRO A 307 18.94 -12.30 30.80
CA PRO A 307 18.27 -13.36 30.07
C PRO A 307 16.99 -13.86 30.80
N GLY A 308 15.88 -14.00 30.05
CA GLY A 308 14.59 -14.41 30.60
C GLY A 308 13.68 -13.25 31.04
N GLU A 309 14.19 -12.03 31.13
CA GLU A 309 13.35 -10.83 31.27
C GLU A 309 12.77 -10.40 29.93
N ALA A 310 11.73 -9.54 29.96
CA ALA A 310 11.12 -9.04 28.74
C ALA A 310 11.93 -7.93 28.10
N HIS A 311 12.03 -8.00 26.78
CA HIS A 311 12.49 -6.89 25.93
C HIS A 311 11.36 -5.86 25.78
N THR A 312 11.72 -4.62 25.42
CA THR A 312 10.74 -3.56 25.16
C THR A 312 10.90 -3.01 23.74
N VAL A 313 9.81 -3.00 22.97
CA VAL A 313 9.72 -2.32 21.67
C VAL A 313 8.94 -1.04 21.85
N HIS A 314 9.47 0.08 21.36
CA HIS A 314 8.85 1.41 21.50
C HIS A 314 8.14 1.81 20.19
N PHE A 315 7.01 2.52 20.33
CA PHE A 315 6.19 3.03 19.23
C PHE A 315 5.89 4.52 19.50
N GLY A 316 6.43 5.41 18.65
CA GLY A 316 6.42 6.84 18.95
C GLY A 316 7.10 7.16 20.27
N ASP A 317 6.65 8.24 20.93
CA ASP A 317 7.25 8.73 22.16
C ASP A 317 6.60 8.15 23.43
N GLU A 318 5.37 7.62 23.33
CA GLU A 318 4.52 7.31 24.49
C GLU A 318 4.09 5.85 24.60
N ALA A 319 4.25 5.03 23.54
CA ALA A 319 3.78 3.66 23.51
C ALA A 319 4.92 2.65 23.55
N SER A 320 4.69 1.52 24.23
CA SER A 320 5.63 0.41 24.24
C SER A 320 4.94 -0.93 24.45
N LEU A 321 5.53 -2.00 23.92
CA LEU A 321 5.11 -3.38 24.13
C LEU A 321 6.27 -4.18 24.71
N LYS A 322 5.93 -5.15 25.57
CA LYS A 322 6.90 -6.03 26.21
C LYS A 322 6.72 -7.47 25.76
N ALA A 323 7.81 -8.14 25.50
CA ALA A 323 7.81 -9.56 25.15
C ALA A 323 9.08 -10.26 25.62
N ARG A 324 8.96 -11.53 25.99
CA ARG A 324 10.14 -12.35 26.35
C ARG A 324 11.03 -12.62 25.15
N GLN A 325 10.43 -12.67 23.98
CA GLN A 325 11.13 -12.87 22.72
C GLN A 325 10.61 -11.90 21.68
N VAL A 326 11.50 -11.47 20.79
CA VAL A 326 11.15 -10.53 19.71
C VAL A 326 11.63 -11.11 18.38
N VAL A 327 10.75 -11.16 17.39
CA VAL A 327 11.09 -11.48 16.00
C VAL A 327 11.01 -10.19 15.17
N ILE A 328 12.15 -9.72 14.67
CA ILE A 328 12.25 -8.50 13.86
C ILE A 328 12.09 -8.89 12.39
N ALA A 329 11.00 -8.44 11.76
CA ALA A 329 10.63 -8.75 10.38
C ALA A 329 10.17 -7.49 9.60
N THR A 330 10.81 -6.36 9.88
CA THR A 330 10.43 -5.02 9.38
C THR A 330 10.69 -4.79 7.89
N GLY A 331 11.35 -5.75 7.22
CA GLY A 331 11.59 -5.68 5.78
C GLY A 331 12.54 -4.57 5.35
N ALA A 332 12.31 -4.04 4.16
CA ALA A 332 13.13 -2.99 3.55
C ALA A 332 12.26 -2.01 2.75
N ASN A 333 12.74 -0.80 2.51
CA ASN A 333 12.07 0.24 1.72
C ASN A 333 12.84 0.57 0.44
N TRP A 334 12.17 1.22 -0.52
CA TRP A 334 12.81 1.74 -1.70
C TRP A 334 13.91 2.74 -1.34
N ARG A 335 15.04 2.61 -2.00
CA ARG A 335 16.14 3.55 -1.84
C ARG A 335 15.82 4.84 -2.57
N LEU A 336 16.05 5.97 -1.90
CA LEU A 336 15.99 7.29 -2.49
C LEU A 336 17.34 7.69 -3.10
N MET A 337 17.32 8.50 -4.15
CA MET A 337 18.53 9.10 -4.73
C MET A 337 19.11 10.18 -3.81
N ASN A 338 18.26 10.84 -3.01
CA ASN A 338 18.59 11.99 -2.16
C ASN A 338 19.19 13.16 -2.94
N VAL A 339 18.59 13.46 -4.08
CA VAL A 339 18.97 14.61 -4.92
C VAL A 339 17.93 15.73 -4.83
N PRO A 340 18.31 17.00 -5.07
CA PRO A 340 17.37 18.10 -5.18
C PRO A 340 16.22 17.78 -6.16
N GLY A 341 15.00 18.14 -5.80
CA GLY A 341 13.79 17.87 -6.58
C GLY A 341 13.16 16.51 -6.38
N GLU A 342 13.87 15.49 -5.86
CA GLU A 342 13.29 14.14 -5.66
C GLU A 342 12.08 14.16 -4.72
N SER A 343 12.21 14.81 -3.57
CA SER A 343 11.12 14.93 -2.60
C SER A 343 10.06 15.95 -3.02
N GLU A 344 10.46 17.04 -3.67
CA GLU A 344 9.57 18.10 -4.12
C GLU A 344 8.61 17.62 -5.20
N TYR A 345 9.13 16.80 -6.14
CA TYR A 345 8.34 16.25 -7.25
C TYR A 345 7.85 14.82 -7.00
N ARG A 346 7.96 14.31 -5.79
CA ARG A 346 7.37 13.02 -5.43
C ARG A 346 5.86 13.11 -5.62
N ASN A 347 5.30 12.14 -6.36
CA ASN A 347 3.92 12.13 -6.84
C ASN A 347 3.56 13.29 -7.82
N LYS A 348 4.56 14.04 -8.26
CA LYS A 348 4.45 15.08 -9.31
C LYS A 348 5.42 14.79 -10.48
N GLY A 349 5.62 13.50 -10.76
CA GLY A 349 6.52 13.04 -11.81
C GLY A 349 7.68 12.19 -11.31
N VAL A 350 8.01 12.21 -10.02
CA VAL A 350 8.93 11.24 -9.39
C VAL A 350 8.10 10.12 -8.75
N THR A 351 8.36 8.88 -9.17
CA THR A 351 7.59 7.70 -8.73
C THR A 351 8.48 6.47 -8.51
N PHE A 352 7.97 5.52 -7.75
CA PHE A 352 8.64 4.26 -7.38
C PHE A 352 7.85 3.03 -7.84
N CYS A 353 6.61 3.21 -8.37
CA CYS A 353 5.76 2.13 -8.82
C CYS A 353 5.47 2.23 -10.32
N PRO A 354 6.21 1.52 -11.19
CA PRO A 354 6.00 1.55 -12.64
C PRO A 354 4.58 1.17 -13.05
N HIS A 355 4.03 0.15 -12.42
CA HIS A 355 2.70 -0.38 -12.74
C HIS A 355 1.56 0.53 -12.28
N CYS A 356 1.72 1.24 -11.14
CA CYS A 356 0.71 2.16 -10.64
C CYS A 356 0.61 3.42 -11.51
N ASP A 357 1.75 4.03 -11.75
CA ASP A 357 1.84 5.38 -12.30
C ASP A 357 2.16 5.40 -13.80
N GLY A 358 2.70 4.30 -14.35
CA GLY A 358 3.03 4.17 -15.76
C GLY A 358 1.96 4.67 -16.74
N PRO A 359 0.68 4.30 -16.58
CA PRO A 359 -0.41 4.77 -17.44
C PRO A 359 -0.57 6.29 -17.52
N LEU A 360 -0.19 7.05 -16.47
CA LEU A 360 -0.24 8.52 -16.42
C LEU A 360 0.80 9.18 -17.33
N PHE A 361 1.82 8.41 -17.74
CA PHE A 361 2.91 8.86 -18.61
C PHE A 361 2.74 8.40 -20.06
N LYS A 362 1.54 7.94 -20.42
CA LYS A 362 1.25 7.50 -21.80
C LYS A 362 1.62 8.57 -22.82
N GLY A 363 2.48 8.19 -23.78
CA GLY A 363 2.93 9.08 -24.85
C GLY A 363 3.95 10.14 -24.44
N LYS A 364 4.45 10.12 -23.19
CA LYS A 364 5.48 11.03 -22.66
C LYS A 364 6.86 10.36 -22.70
N ASP A 365 7.91 11.17 -22.61
CA ASP A 365 9.29 10.73 -22.43
C ASP A 365 9.57 10.63 -20.91
N ILE A 366 10.19 9.52 -20.46
CA ILE A 366 10.47 9.26 -19.04
C ILE A 366 11.90 8.75 -18.83
N ALA A 367 12.37 8.79 -17.60
CA ALA A 367 13.59 8.10 -17.18
C ALA A 367 13.30 6.99 -16.16
N VAL A 368 14.11 5.93 -16.21
CA VAL A 368 14.22 4.92 -15.15
C VAL A 368 15.62 5.02 -14.58
N ILE A 369 15.73 5.20 -13.27
CA ILE A 369 17.01 5.29 -12.56
C ILE A 369 17.34 3.93 -11.97
N GLY A 370 18.43 3.33 -12.44
CA GLY A 370 18.95 2.03 -12.01
C GLY A 370 18.96 0.98 -13.13
N GLY A 371 20.10 0.33 -13.31
CA GLY A 371 20.35 -0.71 -14.31
C GLY A 371 20.47 -2.12 -13.70
N GLY A 372 19.89 -2.38 -12.53
CA GLY A 372 19.67 -3.72 -11.98
C GLY A 372 18.38 -4.35 -12.51
N ASN A 373 18.08 -5.61 -12.10
CA ASN A 373 16.88 -6.34 -12.55
C ASN A 373 15.61 -5.47 -12.44
N SER A 374 15.32 -4.89 -11.29
CA SER A 374 14.11 -4.09 -11.07
C SER A 374 14.01 -2.88 -12.01
N GLY A 375 15.13 -2.18 -12.26
CA GLY A 375 15.13 -1.03 -13.18
C GLY A 375 14.94 -1.45 -14.63
N VAL A 376 15.57 -2.54 -15.05
CA VAL A 376 15.45 -3.06 -16.41
C VAL A 376 14.05 -3.64 -16.67
N GLU A 377 13.48 -4.39 -15.72
CA GLU A 377 12.09 -4.85 -15.77
C GLU A 377 11.09 -3.69 -15.88
N ALA A 378 11.27 -2.67 -15.04
CA ALA A 378 10.46 -1.45 -15.10
C ALA A 378 10.57 -0.74 -16.46
N ALA A 379 11.76 -0.63 -17.02
CA ALA A 379 11.97 -0.02 -18.32
C ALA A 379 11.30 -0.80 -19.46
N ILE A 380 11.35 -2.12 -19.41
CA ILE A 380 10.69 -3.02 -20.40
C ILE A 380 9.16 -2.84 -20.33
N ASP A 381 8.59 -2.82 -19.13
CA ASP A 381 7.16 -2.66 -18.91
C ASP A 381 6.67 -1.28 -19.39
N LEU A 382 7.35 -0.22 -18.95
CA LEU A 382 7.01 1.15 -19.31
C LEU A 382 7.17 1.43 -20.81
N ALA A 383 8.11 0.79 -21.50
CA ALA A 383 8.29 0.94 -22.94
C ALA A 383 7.04 0.56 -23.76
N GLY A 384 6.18 -0.32 -23.22
CA GLY A 384 4.89 -0.65 -23.83
C GLY A 384 3.81 0.43 -23.69
N ILE A 385 4.03 1.44 -22.83
CA ILE A 385 3.03 2.44 -22.44
C ILE A 385 3.42 3.84 -22.88
N VAL A 386 4.68 4.22 -22.63
CA VAL A 386 5.19 5.57 -22.83
C VAL A 386 5.76 5.78 -24.25
N LYS A 387 6.10 7.00 -24.60
CA LYS A 387 6.70 7.31 -25.90
C LYS A 387 8.17 6.85 -25.94
N HIS A 388 8.94 7.13 -24.89
CA HIS A 388 10.36 6.81 -24.81
C HIS A 388 10.82 6.61 -23.37
N VAL A 389 11.74 5.67 -23.15
CA VAL A 389 12.35 5.38 -21.84
C VAL A 389 13.85 5.62 -21.93
N THR A 390 14.41 6.39 -21.02
CA THR A 390 15.86 6.50 -20.84
C THR A 390 16.26 5.85 -19.52
N VAL A 391 17.00 4.76 -19.57
CA VAL A 391 17.58 4.11 -18.37
C VAL A 391 18.89 4.79 -18.03
N LEU A 392 19.02 5.31 -16.79
CA LEU A 392 20.28 5.85 -16.27
C LEU A 392 20.86 4.89 -15.21
N GLU A 393 22.06 4.38 -15.51
CA GLU A 393 22.82 3.54 -14.58
C GLU A 393 24.08 4.27 -14.08
N PHE A 394 24.25 4.30 -12.78
CA PHE A 394 25.42 4.92 -12.11
C PHE A 394 26.73 4.19 -12.43
N GLY A 395 26.68 2.86 -12.57
CA GLY A 395 27.83 2.03 -12.92
C GLY A 395 28.23 2.12 -14.38
N GLU A 396 29.37 1.55 -14.71
CA GLU A 396 29.89 1.50 -16.09
C GLU A 396 29.06 0.56 -16.99
N GLN A 397 28.26 -0.34 -16.38
CA GLN A 397 27.36 -1.27 -17.08
C GLN A 397 26.15 -1.59 -16.21
N CYS A 398 25.03 -1.95 -16.84
CA CYS A 398 23.89 -2.53 -16.17
C CYS A 398 24.25 -3.87 -15.54
N ARG A 399 23.58 -4.22 -14.43
CA ARG A 399 23.80 -5.46 -13.68
C ARG A 399 22.58 -6.38 -13.68
N ALA A 400 21.65 -6.13 -14.58
CA ALA A 400 20.50 -7.00 -14.78
C ALA A 400 20.93 -8.29 -15.48
N ASP A 401 20.12 -9.34 -15.33
CA ASP A 401 20.32 -10.63 -15.95
C ASP A 401 20.33 -10.52 -17.48
N ASP A 402 21.15 -11.33 -18.14
CA ASP A 402 21.34 -11.27 -19.61
C ASP A 402 20.02 -11.36 -20.37
N VAL A 403 19.07 -12.18 -19.93
CA VAL A 403 17.75 -12.32 -20.56
C VAL A 403 16.96 -11.00 -20.54
N LEU A 404 17.04 -10.25 -19.45
CA LEU A 404 16.41 -8.94 -19.32
C LEU A 404 17.11 -7.91 -20.18
N MET A 405 18.44 -7.93 -20.22
CA MET A 405 19.23 -7.03 -21.06
C MET A 405 18.99 -7.30 -22.55
N ASP A 406 18.90 -8.56 -22.98
CA ASP A 406 18.57 -8.92 -24.35
C ASP A 406 17.18 -8.39 -24.74
N LYS A 407 16.20 -8.52 -23.82
CA LYS A 407 14.86 -7.99 -24.03
C LYS A 407 14.85 -6.47 -24.11
N LEU A 408 15.52 -5.79 -23.19
CA LEU A 408 15.64 -4.33 -23.17
C LEU A 408 16.25 -3.80 -24.46
N ASN A 409 17.37 -4.39 -24.90
CA ASN A 409 18.10 -4.02 -26.11
C ASN A 409 17.31 -4.29 -27.41
N SER A 410 16.26 -5.10 -27.35
CA SER A 410 15.37 -5.37 -28.51
C SER A 410 14.28 -4.31 -28.70
N LEU A 411 14.17 -3.31 -27.81
CA LEU A 411 13.15 -2.28 -27.84
C LEU A 411 13.66 -1.01 -28.50
N ASP A 412 12.97 -0.53 -29.54
CA ASP A 412 13.38 0.64 -30.34
C ASP A 412 13.20 1.98 -29.62
N ASN A 413 12.40 2.01 -28.54
CA ASN A 413 12.07 3.21 -27.77
C ASN A 413 12.73 3.23 -26.38
N VAL A 414 13.84 2.53 -26.20
CA VAL A 414 14.60 2.50 -24.95
C VAL A 414 16.06 2.84 -25.22
N ASP A 415 16.58 3.85 -24.52
CA ASP A 415 18.01 4.16 -24.48
C ASP A 415 18.60 3.85 -23.10
N VAL A 416 19.85 3.39 -23.08
CA VAL A 416 20.61 3.12 -21.86
C VAL A 416 21.81 4.05 -21.77
N ILE A 417 21.91 4.82 -20.69
CA ILE A 417 23.04 5.69 -20.38
C ILE A 417 23.72 5.15 -19.12
N THR A 418 24.89 4.59 -19.28
CA THR A 418 25.74 4.13 -18.17
C THR A 418 26.68 5.21 -17.69
N SER A 419 27.35 5.01 -16.56
CA SER A 419 28.22 6.00 -15.91
C SER A 419 27.52 7.34 -15.67
N ALA A 420 26.21 7.33 -15.43
CA ALA A 420 25.35 8.51 -15.26
C ALA A 420 24.94 8.69 -13.80
N ALA A 421 25.46 9.72 -13.16
CA ALA A 421 25.06 10.08 -11.80
C ALA A 421 23.94 11.13 -11.88
N THR A 422 22.69 10.77 -11.59
CA THR A 422 21.59 11.73 -11.46
C THR A 422 21.91 12.70 -10.32
N THR A 423 21.82 14.00 -10.59
CA THR A 423 22.23 15.06 -9.66
C THR A 423 21.09 15.97 -9.24
N GLU A 424 20.03 16.08 -10.04
CA GLU A 424 18.89 16.95 -9.77
C GLU A 424 17.69 16.52 -10.60
N ILE A 425 16.49 16.56 -10.01
CA ILE A 425 15.22 16.50 -10.73
C ILE A 425 14.75 17.94 -10.93
N VAL A 426 14.40 18.28 -12.15
CA VAL A 426 13.95 19.62 -12.53
C VAL A 426 12.47 19.59 -12.85
N GLY A 427 11.75 20.59 -12.38
CA GLY A 427 10.32 20.72 -12.64
C GLY A 427 9.82 22.14 -12.45
N ASP A 428 8.53 22.30 -12.59
CA ASP A 428 7.79 23.53 -12.36
C ASP A 428 6.56 23.25 -11.46
N ASP A 429 5.66 24.20 -11.31
CA ASP A 429 4.46 24.09 -10.50
C ASP A 429 3.55 22.90 -10.92
N LYS A 430 3.72 22.37 -12.14
CA LYS A 430 2.95 21.26 -12.70
C LYS A 430 3.63 19.89 -12.53
N GLY A 431 4.90 19.85 -12.15
CA GLY A 431 5.66 18.62 -11.93
C GLY A 431 6.98 18.54 -12.67
N VAL A 432 7.47 17.32 -12.87
CA VAL A 432 8.78 17.07 -13.51
C VAL A 432 8.79 17.52 -14.97
N THR A 433 9.79 18.31 -15.35
CA THR A 433 10.08 18.72 -16.73
C THR A 433 11.39 18.15 -17.23
N GLY A 434 12.22 17.60 -16.36
CA GLY A 434 13.49 17.01 -16.74
C GLY A 434 14.31 16.50 -15.56
N LEU A 435 15.52 16.06 -15.87
CA LEU A 435 16.55 15.75 -14.87
C LEU A 435 17.94 16.18 -15.35
N LYS A 436 18.84 16.37 -14.40
CA LYS A 436 20.27 16.57 -14.66
C LYS A 436 21.07 15.37 -14.15
N TYR A 437 22.10 15.04 -14.87
CA TYR A 437 23.07 14.03 -14.47
C TYR A 437 24.49 14.41 -14.86
N THR A 438 25.45 13.87 -14.14
CA THR A 438 26.87 13.98 -14.48
C THR A 438 27.30 12.71 -15.22
N ASP A 439 27.87 12.88 -16.41
CA ASP A 439 28.59 11.81 -17.10
C ASP A 439 29.93 11.56 -16.38
N ARG A 440 30.01 10.47 -15.65
CA ARG A 440 31.15 10.13 -14.80
C ARG A 440 32.42 9.72 -15.58
N THR A 441 32.33 9.64 -16.91
CA THR A 441 33.50 9.35 -17.76
C THR A 441 34.34 10.60 -18.04
N ASN A 442 33.71 11.78 -18.01
CA ASN A 442 34.33 13.06 -18.38
C ASN A 442 33.96 14.24 -17.46
N ASP A 443 33.16 13.96 -16.40
CA ASP A 443 32.63 14.92 -15.44
C ASP A 443 31.76 16.04 -16.06
N GLU A 444 31.17 15.80 -17.25
CA GLU A 444 30.25 16.72 -17.88
C GLU A 444 28.84 16.64 -17.29
N SER A 445 28.26 17.81 -16.99
CA SER A 445 26.85 17.90 -16.63
C SER A 445 25.99 17.89 -17.89
N LYS A 446 24.99 17.00 -17.89
CA LYS A 446 24.02 16.80 -18.98
C LYS A 446 22.59 16.88 -18.43
N SER A 447 21.63 17.17 -19.30
CA SER A 447 20.21 17.21 -18.95
C SER A 447 19.37 16.43 -19.94
N LEU A 448 18.25 15.90 -19.45
CA LEU A 448 17.21 15.26 -20.24
C LEU A 448 15.90 15.99 -20.00
N GLU A 449 15.19 16.30 -21.08
CA GLU A 449 13.81 16.78 -21.02
C GLU A 449 12.88 15.56 -20.99
N LEU A 450 12.06 15.45 -19.94
CA LEU A 450 11.15 14.33 -19.71
C LEU A 450 10.07 14.71 -18.71
N SER A 451 9.01 13.92 -18.64
CA SER A 451 7.85 14.22 -17.80
C SER A 451 7.74 13.33 -16.58
N GLY A 452 8.65 12.35 -16.41
CA GLY A 452 8.59 11.44 -15.26
C GLY A 452 9.90 10.71 -15.01
N VAL A 453 10.17 10.42 -13.73
CA VAL A 453 11.36 9.70 -13.26
C VAL A 453 10.93 8.57 -12.37
N PHE A 454 11.21 7.34 -12.78
CA PHE A 454 10.95 6.11 -12.04
C PHE A 454 12.23 5.66 -11.33
N VAL A 455 12.23 5.73 -10.00
CA VAL A 455 13.41 5.43 -9.19
C VAL A 455 13.45 3.95 -8.82
N GLN A 456 14.42 3.21 -9.37
CA GLN A 456 14.56 1.76 -9.25
C GLN A 456 15.98 1.35 -8.83
N ILE A 457 16.49 1.93 -7.72
CA ILE A 457 17.90 1.77 -7.27
C ILE A 457 18.08 0.87 -6.04
N GLY A 458 17.11 -0.01 -5.80
CA GLY A 458 17.18 -1.03 -4.77
C GLY A 458 16.50 -0.67 -3.46
N LEU A 459 16.83 -1.43 -2.41
CA LEU A 459 16.16 -1.42 -1.10
C LEU A 459 17.10 -0.94 0.01
N VAL A 460 16.50 -0.35 1.05
CA VAL A 460 17.15 0.01 2.32
C VAL A 460 16.46 -0.77 3.44
N PRO A 461 17.19 -1.54 4.26
CA PRO A 461 16.60 -2.25 5.39
C PRO A 461 15.92 -1.29 6.37
N ASN A 462 14.74 -1.67 6.89
CA ASN A 462 13.99 -0.89 7.88
C ASN A 462 14.52 -1.18 9.29
N THR A 463 15.74 -0.76 9.56
CA THR A 463 16.50 -1.06 10.79
C THR A 463 16.98 0.19 11.54
N GLN A 464 16.62 1.38 11.07
CA GLN A 464 17.06 2.65 11.64
C GLN A 464 16.64 2.81 13.12
N TRP A 465 15.49 2.25 13.49
CA TRP A 465 14.96 2.24 14.85
C TRP A 465 15.75 1.35 15.81
N LEU A 466 16.61 0.47 15.29
CA LEU A 466 17.52 -0.40 16.05
C LEU A 466 18.87 0.27 16.36
N LYS A 467 19.06 1.52 15.88
CA LYS A 467 20.27 2.26 16.21
C LYS A 467 20.37 2.40 17.73
N ASP A 468 21.54 2.15 18.27
CA ASP A 468 21.84 2.19 19.71
C ASP A 468 21.17 1.08 20.55
N SER A 469 20.48 0.12 19.93
CA SER A 469 19.85 -1.03 20.62
C SER A 469 20.84 -2.14 21.03
N GLY A 470 22.05 -2.13 20.49
CA GLY A 470 23.02 -3.20 20.66
C GLY A 470 22.87 -4.38 19.69
N ILE A 471 21.85 -4.37 18.81
CA ILE A 471 21.72 -5.36 17.72
C ILE A 471 22.81 -5.13 16.69
N GLU A 472 23.50 -6.21 16.29
CA GLU A 472 24.57 -6.15 15.30
C GLU A 472 24.02 -5.95 13.89
N LEU A 473 24.41 -4.84 13.25
CA LEU A 473 24.10 -4.51 11.87
C LEU A 473 25.36 -4.57 11.01
N ASN A 474 25.23 -5.08 9.78
CA ASN A 474 26.32 -5.04 8.82
C ASN A 474 26.48 -3.64 8.18
N LYS A 475 27.46 -3.45 7.31
CA LYS A 475 27.73 -2.16 6.64
C LYS A 475 26.59 -1.64 5.76
N LYS A 476 25.63 -2.51 5.40
CA LYS A 476 24.45 -2.14 4.62
C LYS A 476 23.25 -1.81 5.51
N GLY A 477 23.42 -1.91 6.85
CA GLY A 477 22.34 -1.73 7.82
C GLY A 477 21.46 -2.98 8.01
N GLU A 478 21.84 -4.13 7.46
CA GLU A 478 21.09 -5.37 7.61
C GLU A 478 21.45 -6.05 8.94
N ILE A 479 20.45 -6.65 9.60
CA ILE A 479 20.62 -7.38 10.86
C ILE A 479 21.46 -8.65 10.60
N VAL A 480 22.54 -8.81 11.36
CA VAL A 480 23.35 -10.03 11.33
C VAL A 480 22.63 -11.14 12.07
N ILE A 481 22.44 -12.28 11.42
CA ILE A 481 21.78 -13.47 11.99
C ILE A 481 22.61 -14.73 11.75
N ASP A 482 22.39 -15.73 12.61
CA ASP A 482 22.92 -17.08 12.42
C ASP A 482 21.97 -17.98 11.61
N SER A 483 22.26 -19.28 11.52
CA SER A 483 21.42 -20.27 10.81
C SER A 483 20.07 -20.54 11.46
N HIS A 484 19.86 -20.12 12.69
CA HIS A 484 18.62 -20.19 13.45
C HIS A 484 17.85 -18.86 13.43
N ASN A 485 18.28 -17.91 12.59
CA ASN A 485 17.76 -16.55 12.56
C ASN A 485 17.92 -15.79 13.89
N ALA A 486 18.79 -16.26 14.80
CA ALA A 486 19.09 -15.58 16.05
C ALA A 486 20.05 -14.40 15.81
N THR A 487 19.80 -13.30 16.51
CA THR A 487 20.69 -12.13 16.55
C THR A 487 21.76 -12.33 17.63
N ASN A 488 22.63 -11.34 17.82
CA ASN A 488 23.59 -11.31 18.92
C ASN A 488 22.95 -11.10 20.31
N ILE A 489 21.63 -10.78 20.39
CA ILE A 489 20.90 -10.59 21.64
C ILE A 489 20.06 -11.83 21.95
N PRO A 490 20.25 -12.50 23.11
CA PRO A 490 19.45 -13.69 23.48
C PRO A 490 17.95 -13.38 23.50
N GLY A 491 17.12 -14.26 22.91
CA GLY A 491 15.68 -14.08 22.80
C GLY A 491 15.25 -13.14 21.68
N VAL A 492 16.19 -12.62 20.88
CA VAL A 492 15.88 -11.75 19.73
C VAL A 492 16.28 -12.43 18.44
N PHE A 493 15.33 -12.58 17.54
CA PHE A 493 15.45 -13.19 16.22
C PHE A 493 15.12 -12.17 15.13
N ALA A 494 15.55 -12.42 13.90
CA ALA A 494 15.20 -11.55 12.79
C ALA A 494 15.00 -12.36 11.50
N ALA A 495 14.09 -11.92 10.63
CA ALA A 495 13.73 -12.62 9.40
C ALA A 495 13.39 -11.67 8.25
N GLY A 496 13.57 -12.16 7.01
CA GLY A 496 13.21 -11.43 5.79
C GLY A 496 14.22 -10.36 5.41
N ASP A 497 13.74 -9.39 4.62
CA ASP A 497 14.60 -8.45 3.88
C ASP A 497 15.41 -7.48 4.75
N CYS A 498 15.05 -7.30 6.02
CA CYS A 498 15.83 -6.52 6.98
C CYS A 498 17.12 -7.22 7.46
N THR A 499 17.31 -8.51 7.17
CA THR A 499 18.46 -9.32 7.63
C THR A 499 19.54 -9.46 6.56
N ALA A 500 20.70 -9.96 6.93
CA ALA A 500 21.84 -10.17 6.03
C ALA A 500 21.71 -11.40 5.11
N ILE A 501 20.48 -11.91 4.87
CA ILE A 501 20.25 -13.00 3.91
C ILE A 501 20.55 -12.53 2.48
N PRO A 502 21.11 -13.41 1.63
CA PRO A 502 21.60 -12.99 0.31
C PRO A 502 20.50 -12.68 -0.69
N PHE A 503 19.32 -13.31 -0.58
CA PHE A 503 18.22 -13.19 -1.54
C PHE A 503 16.97 -12.62 -0.87
N LYS A 504 16.47 -11.51 -1.43
CA LYS A 504 15.26 -10.80 -0.97
C LYS A 504 14.08 -11.23 -1.82
N GLN A 505 13.46 -12.34 -1.45
CA GLN A 505 12.31 -12.95 -2.15
C GLN A 505 11.23 -13.32 -1.16
N ILE A 506 9.96 -13.30 -1.56
CA ILE A 506 8.81 -13.62 -0.70
C ILE A 506 8.98 -14.99 -0.05
N VAL A 507 9.24 -16.03 -0.85
CA VAL A 507 9.40 -17.40 -0.36
C VAL A 507 10.60 -17.57 0.57
N VAL A 508 11.68 -16.79 0.39
CA VAL A 508 12.86 -16.78 1.28
C VAL A 508 12.50 -16.09 2.59
N ALA A 509 11.74 -14.99 2.52
CA ALA A 509 11.26 -14.28 3.70
C ALA A 509 10.32 -15.14 4.55
N GLU A 510 9.40 -15.89 3.94
CA GLU A 510 8.53 -16.85 4.64
C GLU A 510 9.34 -17.98 5.28
N GLY A 511 10.29 -18.57 4.55
CA GLY A 511 11.18 -19.59 5.09
C GLY A 511 12.01 -19.09 6.29
N ALA A 512 12.52 -17.86 6.21
CA ALA A 512 13.22 -17.21 7.32
C ALA A 512 12.27 -16.92 8.49
N GLY A 513 11.05 -16.48 8.23
CA GLY A 513 10.01 -16.29 9.25
C GLY A 513 9.68 -17.58 10.00
N ALA A 514 9.49 -18.69 9.26
CA ALA A 514 9.27 -20.01 9.87
C ALA A 514 10.46 -20.46 10.75
N THR A 515 11.69 -20.22 10.28
CA THR A 515 12.90 -20.54 11.04
C THR A 515 12.97 -19.69 12.32
N ALA A 516 12.71 -18.38 12.23
CA ALA A 516 12.73 -17.48 13.38
C ALA A 516 11.66 -17.86 14.42
N GLY A 517 10.42 -18.14 14.00
CA GLY A 517 9.35 -18.56 14.89
C GLY A 517 9.66 -19.91 15.57
N LEU A 518 10.13 -20.91 14.82
CA LEU A 518 10.53 -22.19 15.42
C LEU A 518 11.69 -22.04 16.42
N SER A 519 12.65 -21.14 16.12
CA SER A 519 13.77 -20.86 17.02
C SER A 519 13.33 -20.08 18.27
N ALA A 520 12.36 -19.18 18.13
CA ALA A 520 11.75 -18.49 19.24
C ALA A 520 11.01 -19.49 20.17
N TRP A 521 10.23 -20.39 19.59
CA TRP A 521 9.61 -21.46 20.38
C TRP A 521 10.65 -22.35 21.06
N GLU A 522 11.71 -22.79 20.37
CA GLU A 522 12.78 -23.60 20.97
C GLU A 522 13.42 -22.86 22.15
N TYR A 523 13.70 -21.56 21.98
CA TYR A 523 14.23 -20.71 23.06
C TYR A 523 13.27 -20.61 24.25
N SER A 524 11.95 -20.59 24.03
CA SER A 524 10.96 -20.57 25.11
C SER A 524 10.99 -21.84 25.98
N VAL A 525 11.41 -22.97 25.38
CA VAL A 525 11.48 -24.29 26.05
C VAL A 525 12.84 -24.53 26.69
N THR A 526 13.92 -24.11 26.04
CA THR A 526 15.32 -24.46 26.41
C THR A 526 16.10 -23.29 26.99
N GLY A 527 15.61 -22.06 26.80
CA GLY A 527 16.24 -20.85 27.28
C GLY A 527 16.09 -20.63 28.80
N PRO A 528 16.64 -19.54 29.33
CA PRO A 528 16.52 -19.22 30.75
C PRO A 528 15.05 -19.03 31.14
N ALA A 529 14.69 -19.59 32.31
CA ALA A 529 13.33 -19.47 32.84
C ALA A 529 12.96 -17.97 33.06
N PRO A 530 11.67 -17.62 32.96
CA PRO A 530 11.19 -16.28 33.30
C PRO A 530 11.60 -15.92 34.73
N VAL A 531 12.06 -14.68 34.92
CA VAL A 531 12.29 -14.14 36.27
C VAL A 531 10.89 -13.91 36.88
N GLU A 532 10.55 -14.68 37.94
CA GLU A 532 9.30 -14.44 38.67
C GLU A 532 9.31 -13.01 39.22
N ALA A 533 8.26 -12.24 38.92
CA ALA A 533 8.07 -10.94 39.54
C ALA A 533 8.01 -11.12 41.07
N PRO A 534 8.70 -10.29 41.86
CA PRO A 534 8.60 -10.38 43.31
C PRO A 534 7.11 -10.26 43.71
N ALA A 535 6.63 -11.24 44.47
CA ALA A 535 5.27 -11.25 45.00
C ALA A 535 5.02 -9.91 45.73
N GLN A 536 4.02 -9.15 45.27
CA GLN A 536 3.58 -7.90 45.89
C GLN A 536 2.90 -8.16 47.22
#